data_786c36dbb4e1c3f9771d5af77965f9a0
#
_entry.id   786c36dbb4e1c3f9771d5af77965f9a0
#
_cell.length_a   1.000
_cell.length_b   1.000
_cell.length_c   1.000
_cell.angle_alpha   90.00
_cell.angle_beta   90.00
_cell.angle_gamma   90.00
#
_symmetry.space_group_name_H-M   'P 1'
#
loop_
_entity.id
_entity.type
_entity.pdbx_description
1 polymer ?
#
loop_
_entity_poly.entity_id
_entity_poly.type
_entity_poly.pdbx_seq_one_letter_code
_entity_poly.pdbx_strand_id
1 'polypeptide(L)'
;NNAGTMLAYTCKPLTGTEYAVSTDSDIFVYVLESGVTQNICKPVNVNTGEPVASDKAVMAGYDKYPVWSPDDTKIAFLSQRRAGNESDKARLFLYDCRTGEMQDLTEDFDYNAMNVVWEGNDRIWFIAPIEATHQICRISPSVGEVEVVTRGDHDINAFSMAGDRIVAEMCTISMATEFFGINPEDG
;
A
#
# COMPACT_ATOMS: atom_id res chain seq x y z
N ASN A 1 5.89 -5.50 -12.49
CA ASN A 1 6.50 -4.19 -12.68
C ASN A 1 6.28 -3.68 -14.11
N ASN A 2 6.57 -2.41 -14.39
CA ASN A 2 6.33 -1.77 -15.70
C ASN A 2 7.22 -2.33 -16.81
N ALA A 3 8.43 -2.77 -16.48
CA ALA A 3 9.34 -3.44 -17.42
C ALA A 3 8.88 -4.86 -17.81
N GLY A 4 7.90 -5.43 -17.15
CA GLY A 4 7.40 -6.78 -17.41
C GLY A 4 8.39 -7.90 -17.04
N THR A 5 9.31 -7.65 -16.12
CA THR A 5 10.37 -8.60 -15.70
C THR A 5 10.18 -9.17 -14.32
N MET A 6 9.34 -8.53 -13.49
CA MET A 6 9.05 -8.94 -12.14
C MET A 6 7.56 -8.85 -11.82
N LEU A 7 7.09 -9.72 -10.95
CA LEU A 7 5.72 -9.72 -10.43
C LEU A 7 5.75 -9.55 -8.92
N ALA A 8 5.07 -8.52 -8.41
CA ALA A 8 4.80 -8.40 -6.98
C ALA A 8 3.38 -8.90 -6.69
N TYR A 9 3.20 -9.68 -5.63
CA TYR A 9 1.90 -10.24 -5.27
C TYR A 9 1.79 -10.52 -3.77
N THR A 10 0.57 -10.54 -3.29
CA THR A 10 0.26 -10.96 -1.92
C THR A 10 0.11 -12.48 -1.87
N CYS A 11 0.75 -13.12 -0.90
CA CYS A 11 0.56 -14.53 -0.62
C CYS A 11 0.52 -14.78 0.90
N LYS A 12 -0.30 -15.76 1.30
CA LYS A 12 -0.37 -16.26 2.67
C LYS A 12 0.27 -17.63 2.70
N PRO A 13 1.56 -17.74 3.09
CA PRO A 13 2.31 -19.00 2.97
C PRO A 13 2.03 -19.95 4.14
N LEU A 14 0.78 -20.06 4.54
CA LEU A 14 0.31 -20.91 5.63
C LEU A 14 -0.50 -22.08 5.09
N THR A 15 -0.57 -23.18 5.83
CA THR A 15 -1.31 -24.38 5.46
C THR A 15 -2.14 -24.93 6.62
N GLY A 16 -3.11 -25.80 6.33
CA GLY A 16 -3.94 -26.43 7.34
C GLY A 16 -4.80 -25.46 8.14
N THR A 17 -4.90 -25.65 9.44
CA THR A 17 -5.70 -24.80 10.33
C THR A 17 -5.15 -23.40 10.50
N GLU A 18 -3.83 -23.24 10.39
CA GLU A 18 -3.18 -21.91 10.47
C GLU A 18 -3.63 -20.98 9.35
N TYR A 19 -3.82 -21.52 8.15
CA TYR A 19 -4.36 -20.76 7.02
C TYR A 19 -5.73 -20.16 7.33
N ALA A 20 -6.57 -20.87 8.09
CA ALA A 20 -7.92 -20.42 8.40
C ALA A 20 -7.99 -19.38 9.53
N VAL A 21 -7.05 -19.38 10.47
CA VAL A 21 -7.10 -18.56 11.68
C VAL A 21 -6.17 -17.34 11.66
N SER A 22 -5.11 -17.37 10.86
CA SER A 22 -4.17 -16.26 10.75
C SER A 22 -4.52 -15.33 9.59
N THR A 23 -4.32 -14.03 9.74
CA THR A 23 -4.35 -13.03 8.66
C THR A 23 -2.95 -12.70 8.14
N ASP A 24 -1.92 -13.38 8.64
CA ASP A 24 -0.52 -13.15 8.24
C ASP A 24 -0.31 -13.47 6.75
N SER A 25 -0.20 -12.44 5.94
CA SER A 25 0.12 -12.52 4.53
C SER A 25 1.28 -11.58 4.21
N ASP A 26 2.10 -11.98 3.26
CA ASP A 26 3.31 -11.24 2.90
C ASP A 26 3.28 -10.80 1.43
N ILE A 27 4.11 -9.81 1.11
CA ILE A 27 4.38 -9.42 -0.25
C ILE A 27 5.58 -10.20 -0.78
N PHE A 28 5.38 -10.85 -1.92
CA PHE A 28 6.41 -11.58 -2.65
C PHE A 28 6.74 -10.89 -3.96
N VAL A 29 8.00 -10.93 -4.33
CA VAL A 29 8.50 -10.51 -5.63
C VAL A 29 9.07 -11.71 -6.36
N TYR A 30 8.52 -12.02 -7.53
CA TYR A 30 8.97 -13.07 -8.43
C TYR A 30 9.72 -12.47 -9.61
N VAL A 31 10.93 -12.94 -9.88
CA VAL A 31 11.75 -12.53 -11.03
C VAL A 31 11.54 -13.53 -12.15
N LEU A 32 10.96 -13.08 -13.29
CA LEU A 32 10.57 -13.97 -14.38
C LEU A 32 11.76 -14.70 -15.02
N GLU A 33 12.88 -14.05 -15.20
CA GLU A 33 14.06 -14.61 -15.85
C GLU A 33 14.71 -15.73 -15.02
N SER A 34 14.90 -15.51 -13.73
CA SER A 34 15.59 -16.46 -12.84
C SER A 34 14.67 -17.47 -12.16
N GLY A 35 13.36 -17.20 -12.14
CA GLY A 35 12.38 -17.99 -11.38
C GLY A 35 12.51 -17.84 -9.85
N VAL A 36 13.31 -16.86 -9.38
CA VAL A 36 13.52 -16.62 -7.95
C VAL A 36 12.34 -15.85 -7.37
N THR A 37 11.88 -16.31 -6.21
CA THR A 37 10.86 -15.61 -5.39
C THR A 37 11.50 -15.10 -4.11
N GLN A 38 11.26 -13.86 -3.77
CA GLN A 38 11.70 -13.22 -2.53
C GLN A 38 10.48 -12.75 -1.73
N ASN A 39 10.44 -13.06 -0.43
CA ASN A 39 9.53 -12.45 0.52
C ASN A 39 10.16 -11.13 1.01
N ILE A 40 9.53 -9.98 0.74
CA ILE A 40 10.06 -8.66 1.14
C ILE A 40 9.63 -8.26 2.55
N CYS A 41 8.59 -8.86 3.10
CA CYS A 41 8.10 -8.59 4.46
C CYS A 41 8.87 -9.37 5.53
N LYS A 42 9.42 -10.54 5.15
CA LYS A 42 10.22 -11.43 6.03
C LYS A 42 11.49 -11.84 5.32
N PRO A 43 12.44 -10.92 5.08
CA PRO A 43 13.65 -11.27 4.34
C PRO A 43 14.49 -12.31 5.08
N VAL A 44 15.03 -13.27 4.34
CA VAL A 44 15.95 -14.27 4.87
C VAL A 44 17.34 -14.08 4.27
N ASN A 45 18.36 -14.43 5.03
CA ASN A 45 19.72 -14.47 4.54
C ASN A 45 19.84 -15.63 3.51
N VAL A 46 20.16 -15.29 2.28
CA VAL A 46 20.20 -16.24 1.15
C VAL A 46 21.23 -17.37 1.33
N ASN A 47 22.24 -17.18 2.18
CA ASN A 47 23.30 -18.16 2.43
C ASN A 47 22.96 -19.10 3.58
N THR A 48 22.19 -18.66 4.59
CA THR A 48 21.89 -19.45 5.79
C THR A 48 20.42 -19.87 5.86
N GLY A 49 19.53 -19.23 5.11
CA GLY A 49 18.09 -19.42 5.23
C GLY A 49 17.47 -18.84 6.51
N GLU A 50 18.30 -18.24 7.38
CA GLU A 50 17.84 -17.64 8.63
C GLU A 50 17.21 -16.27 8.38
N PRO A 51 16.20 -15.90 9.18
CA PRO A 51 15.63 -14.56 9.12
C PRO A 51 16.71 -13.49 9.28
N VAL A 52 16.66 -12.46 8.44
CA VAL A 52 17.50 -11.29 8.64
C VAL A 52 16.94 -10.56 9.86
N ALA A 53 17.68 -10.57 10.97
CA ALA A 53 17.32 -9.82 12.15
C ALA A 53 17.38 -8.33 11.82
N SER A 54 16.23 -7.75 11.53
CA SER A 54 16.08 -6.30 11.54
C SER A 54 15.39 -5.94 12.85
N ASP A 55 15.86 -4.89 13.52
CA ASP A 55 15.21 -4.31 14.71
C ASP A 55 13.83 -3.72 14.37
N LYS A 56 13.52 -3.60 13.10
CA LYS A 56 12.18 -3.30 12.59
C LYS A 56 11.45 -4.62 12.45
N ALA A 57 10.55 -4.86 13.37
CA ALA A 57 9.76 -6.07 13.53
C ALA A 57 9.40 -6.73 12.19
N VAL A 58 9.64 -8.03 12.11
CA VAL A 58 9.04 -8.93 11.12
C VAL A 58 7.58 -8.50 10.97
N MET A 59 7.19 -8.14 9.76
CA MET A 59 5.81 -7.79 9.45
C MET A 59 4.98 -9.06 9.62
N ALA A 60 4.21 -9.12 10.71
CA ALA A 60 3.48 -10.32 11.11
C ALA A 60 1.98 -10.20 10.86
N GLY A 61 1.58 -9.12 10.17
CA GLY A 61 0.19 -8.78 9.97
C GLY A 61 -0.30 -9.10 8.56
N TYR A 62 -1.23 -8.30 8.12
CA TYR A 62 -1.91 -8.46 6.85
C TYR A 62 -1.30 -7.53 5.81
N ASP A 63 -0.31 -8.02 5.05
CA ASP A 63 0.38 -7.28 4.00
C ASP A 63 -0.27 -7.53 2.64
N LYS A 64 -0.66 -6.47 1.92
CA LYS A 64 -1.43 -6.60 0.68
C LYS A 64 -1.34 -5.42 -0.26
N TYR A 65 -1.85 -5.62 -1.48
CA TYR A 65 -1.98 -4.62 -2.54
C TYR A 65 -0.66 -3.95 -2.93
N PRO A 66 0.37 -4.73 -3.34
CA PRO A 66 1.62 -4.14 -3.81
C PRO A 66 1.43 -3.38 -5.12
N VAL A 67 1.96 -2.17 -5.18
CA VAL A 67 1.92 -1.29 -6.35
C VAL A 67 3.34 -0.80 -6.65
N TRP A 68 3.85 -1.11 -7.84
CA TRP A 68 5.15 -0.66 -8.30
C TRP A 68 5.15 0.85 -8.58
N SER A 69 6.26 1.52 -8.22
CA SER A 69 6.54 2.85 -8.73
C SER A 69 6.71 2.83 -10.25
N PRO A 70 6.44 3.94 -10.97
CA PRO A 70 6.58 3.98 -12.44
C PRO A 70 7.99 3.62 -12.96
N ASP A 71 9.04 3.89 -12.18
CA ASP A 71 10.43 3.55 -12.49
C ASP A 71 10.89 2.15 -12.04
N ASP A 72 9.97 1.35 -11.48
CA ASP A 72 10.23 0.00 -10.96
C ASP A 72 11.25 -0.10 -9.81
N THR A 73 11.58 1.03 -9.17
CA THR A 73 12.59 1.05 -8.09
C THR A 73 12.00 0.81 -6.70
N LYS A 74 10.68 0.99 -6.55
CA LYS A 74 9.99 0.90 -5.26
C LYS A 74 8.68 0.14 -5.37
N ILE A 75 8.22 -0.39 -4.24
CA ILE A 75 6.90 -1.01 -4.09
C ILE A 75 6.20 -0.34 -2.91
N ALA A 76 5.04 0.25 -3.15
CA ALA A 76 4.12 0.68 -2.10
C ALA A 76 3.14 -0.44 -1.80
N PHE A 77 2.78 -0.66 -0.54
CA PHE A 77 1.80 -1.67 -0.14
C PHE A 77 1.17 -1.33 1.21
N LEU A 78 0.08 -2.01 1.55
CA LEU A 78 -0.60 -1.83 2.83
C LEU A 78 -0.21 -2.93 3.81
N SER A 79 -0.02 -2.56 5.08
CA SER A 79 0.35 -3.48 6.15
C SER A 79 -0.40 -3.20 7.44
N GLN A 80 -0.92 -4.26 8.07
CA GLN A 80 -1.43 -4.25 9.44
C GLN A 80 -0.39 -4.82 10.39
N ARG A 81 -0.38 -4.40 11.65
CA ARG A 81 0.70 -4.73 12.59
C ARG A 81 0.68 -6.18 13.07
N ARG A 82 -0.50 -6.77 13.29
CA ARG A 82 -0.64 -8.04 14.00
C ARG A 82 -1.45 -9.05 13.21
N ALA A 83 -0.98 -10.29 13.16
CA ALA A 83 -1.77 -11.40 12.64
C ALA A 83 -3.02 -11.65 13.49
N GLY A 84 -4.15 -11.96 12.82
CA GLY A 84 -5.42 -12.24 13.48
C GLY A 84 -6.15 -11.01 14.04
N ASN A 85 -5.66 -9.80 13.77
CA ASN A 85 -6.27 -8.57 14.27
C ASN A 85 -6.67 -7.64 13.11
N GLU A 86 -7.80 -7.96 12.47
CA GLU A 86 -8.29 -7.25 11.27
C GLU A 86 -8.67 -5.78 11.53
N SER A 87 -8.82 -5.37 12.80
CA SER A 87 -9.08 -3.98 13.19
C SER A 87 -7.82 -3.12 13.31
N ASP A 88 -6.62 -3.69 13.13
CA ASP A 88 -5.41 -2.92 13.10
C ASP A 88 -5.41 -1.94 11.92
N LYS A 89 -4.82 -0.77 12.14
CA LYS A 89 -4.67 0.25 11.09
C LYS A 89 -3.92 -0.31 9.88
N ALA A 90 -4.49 -0.16 8.70
CA ALA A 90 -3.83 -0.43 7.43
C ALA A 90 -2.89 0.76 7.12
N ARG A 91 -1.59 0.55 7.34
CA ARG A 91 -0.54 1.54 7.12
C ARG A 91 0.01 1.43 5.71
N LEU A 92 0.43 2.54 5.14
CA LEU A 92 1.11 2.60 3.85
C LEU A 92 2.61 2.43 4.05
N PHE A 93 3.17 1.34 3.50
CA PHE A 93 4.60 1.06 3.50
C PHE A 93 5.22 1.28 2.12
N LEU A 94 6.49 1.63 2.16
CA LEU A 94 7.35 1.76 0.99
C LEU A 94 8.56 0.84 1.12
N TYR A 95 8.77 0.00 0.13
CA TYR A 95 9.96 -0.86 0.00
C TYR A 95 10.85 -0.34 -1.15
N ASP A 96 12.12 -0.11 -0.86
CA ASP A 96 13.15 0.22 -1.88
C ASP A 96 13.77 -1.08 -2.38
N CYS A 97 13.57 -1.39 -3.65
CA CYS A 97 14.03 -2.64 -4.26
C CYS A 97 15.56 -2.74 -4.37
N ARG A 98 16.26 -1.62 -4.34
CA ARG A 98 17.72 -1.57 -4.46
C ARG A 98 18.42 -1.77 -3.11
N THR A 99 17.87 -1.17 -2.04
CA THR A 99 18.49 -1.20 -0.70
C THR A 99 17.88 -2.27 0.20
N GLY A 100 16.65 -2.69 -0.09
CA GLY A 100 15.85 -3.56 0.78
C GLY A 100 15.27 -2.83 2.00
N GLU A 101 15.39 -1.49 2.04
CA GLU A 101 14.85 -0.70 3.14
C GLU A 101 13.33 -0.61 3.09
N MET A 102 12.73 -0.59 4.27
CA MET A 102 11.29 -0.50 4.48
C MET A 102 10.98 0.76 5.29
N GLN A 103 10.03 1.57 4.81
CA GLN A 103 9.58 2.79 5.48
C GLN A 103 8.07 2.74 5.71
N ASP A 104 7.61 3.01 6.93
CA ASP A 104 6.20 3.29 7.24
C ASP A 104 5.91 4.77 6.93
N LEU A 105 5.13 5.04 5.90
CA LEU A 105 4.81 6.39 5.46
C LEU A 105 3.66 7.02 6.25
N THR A 106 2.88 6.23 6.97
CA THR A 106 1.67 6.66 7.69
C THR A 106 1.71 6.31 9.18
N GLU A 107 2.91 6.19 9.77
CA GLU A 107 3.06 5.86 11.19
C GLU A 107 2.29 6.86 12.08
N ASP A 108 2.48 8.15 11.83
CA ASP A 108 1.87 9.26 12.58
C ASP A 108 0.50 9.71 12.04
N PHE A 109 -0.06 9.02 11.05
CA PHE A 109 -1.38 9.30 10.49
C PHE A 109 -2.43 8.37 11.07
N ASP A 110 -3.49 8.90 11.68
CA ASP A 110 -4.44 8.13 12.51
C ASP A 110 -5.39 7.21 11.73
N TYR A 111 -5.50 7.38 10.41
CA TYR A 111 -6.47 6.67 9.57
C TYR A 111 -5.85 5.56 8.74
N ASN A 112 -6.70 4.65 8.26
CA ASN A 112 -6.31 3.62 7.29
C ASN A 112 -5.94 4.24 5.94
N ALA A 113 -4.99 3.62 5.24
CA ALA A 113 -4.77 3.89 3.82
C ALA A 113 -5.46 2.82 2.96
N MET A 114 -6.03 3.25 1.81
CA MET A 114 -6.72 2.39 0.84
C MET A 114 -6.46 2.92 -0.58
N ASN A 115 -6.65 2.08 -1.60
CA ASN A 115 -6.60 2.48 -3.02
C ASN A 115 -5.34 3.29 -3.38
N VAL A 116 -4.18 2.67 -3.21
CA VAL A 116 -2.86 3.31 -3.42
C VAL A 116 -2.57 3.51 -4.90
N VAL A 117 -2.22 4.73 -5.31
CA VAL A 117 -1.87 5.10 -6.68
C VAL A 117 -0.61 5.97 -6.69
N TRP A 118 0.33 5.71 -7.61
CA TRP A 118 1.50 6.54 -7.81
C TRP A 118 1.24 7.70 -8.77
N GLU A 119 1.77 8.87 -8.42
CA GLU A 119 1.96 10.02 -9.32
C GLU A 119 3.46 10.25 -9.49
N GLY A 120 3.98 9.94 -10.68
CA GLY A 120 5.43 9.90 -10.89
C GLY A 120 6.11 8.97 -9.89
N ASN A 121 7.37 9.25 -9.54
CA ASN A 121 8.15 8.41 -8.61
C ASN A 121 8.23 8.96 -7.19
N ASP A 122 7.62 10.12 -6.93
CA ASP A 122 7.83 10.91 -5.71
C ASP A 122 6.56 11.18 -4.91
N ARG A 123 5.39 10.82 -5.43
CA ARG A 123 4.13 11.08 -4.77
C ARG A 123 3.23 9.84 -4.82
N ILE A 124 2.60 9.56 -3.69
CA ILE A 124 1.64 8.47 -3.54
C ILE A 124 0.31 9.07 -3.10
N TRP A 125 -0.76 8.69 -3.78
CA TRP A 125 -2.12 9.04 -3.48
C TRP A 125 -2.87 7.84 -2.91
N PHE A 126 -3.78 8.09 -1.98
CA PHE A 126 -4.58 7.04 -1.36
C PHE A 126 -5.88 7.61 -0.81
N ILE A 127 -6.83 6.74 -0.48
CA ILE A 127 -8.07 7.10 0.22
C ILE A 127 -7.88 6.84 1.71
N ALA A 128 -8.44 7.72 2.56
CA ALA A 128 -8.50 7.53 4.00
C ALA A 128 -9.91 7.85 4.55
N PRO A 129 -10.41 7.05 5.55
CA PRO A 129 -11.71 7.28 6.18
C PRO A 129 -11.59 8.36 7.28
N ILE A 130 -11.63 9.63 6.89
CA ILE A 130 -11.45 10.78 7.78
C ILE A 130 -12.82 11.24 8.29
N GLU A 131 -12.99 11.30 9.63
CA GLU A 131 -14.20 11.80 10.30
C GLU A 131 -15.52 11.25 9.72
N ALA A 132 -15.54 9.93 9.48
CA ALA A 132 -16.66 9.19 8.91
C ALA A 132 -16.98 9.48 7.42
N THR A 133 -16.06 10.09 6.69
CA THR A 133 -16.12 10.26 5.23
C THR A 133 -14.83 9.74 4.58
N HIS A 134 -14.89 9.32 3.31
CA HIS A 134 -13.73 8.85 2.59
C HIS A 134 -13.14 9.97 1.74
N GLN A 135 -11.90 10.37 2.06
CA GLN A 135 -11.22 11.47 1.42
C GLN A 135 -9.97 11.02 0.67
N ILE A 136 -9.61 11.69 -0.43
CA ILE A 136 -8.33 11.51 -1.10
C ILE A 136 -7.25 12.24 -0.32
N CYS A 137 -6.17 11.52 -0.06
CA CYS A 137 -4.95 11.99 0.56
C CYS A 137 -3.76 11.78 -0.37
N ARG A 138 -2.69 12.52 -0.15
CA ARG A 138 -1.40 12.31 -0.81
C ARG A 138 -0.24 12.42 0.18
N ILE A 139 0.86 11.76 -0.15
CA ILE A 139 2.12 11.82 0.60
C ILE A 139 3.30 11.78 -0.35
N SER A 140 4.31 12.60 -0.06
CA SER A 140 5.63 12.45 -0.66
C SER A 140 6.53 11.69 0.32
N PRO A 141 7.10 10.53 -0.06
CA PRO A 141 7.98 9.75 0.82
C PRO A 141 9.17 10.52 1.37
N SER A 142 9.66 11.53 0.64
CA SER A 142 10.78 12.38 1.06
C SER A 142 10.39 13.43 2.10
N VAL A 143 9.13 13.82 2.17
CA VAL A 143 8.60 14.81 3.13
C VAL A 143 8.03 14.13 4.37
N GLY A 144 7.31 13.01 4.17
CA GLY A 144 6.77 12.19 5.27
C GLY A 144 5.49 12.74 5.91
N GLU A 145 4.86 13.76 5.33
CA GLU A 145 3.62 14.37 5.82
C GLU A 145 2.45 14.05 4.90
N VAL A 146 1.34 13.58 5.48
CA VAL A 146 0.10 13.31 4.76
C VAL A 146 -0.69 14.59 4.57
N GLU A 147 -1.02 14.89 3.34
CA GLU A 147 -1.91 15.99 2.96
C GLU A 147 -3.29 15.44 2.58
N VAL A 148 -4.35 15.98 3.19
CA VAL A 148 -5.74 15.69 2.84
C VAL A 148 -6.15 16.63 1.72
N VAL A 149 -6.39 16.09 0.53
CA VAL A 149 -6.71 16.87 -0.69
C VAL A 149 -8.17 17.21 -0.77
N THR A 150 -9.06 16.22 -0.68
CA THR A 150 -10.51 16.44 -0.73
C THR A 150 -11.10 16.65 0.66
N ARG A 151 -12.18 17.38 0.74
CA ARG A 151 -12.90 17.67 1.99
C ARG A 151 -14.38 17.82 1.71
N GLY A 152 -15.23 17.36 2.62
CA GLY A 152 -16.68 17.52 2.52
C GLY A 152 -17.46 16.28 2.94
N ASP A 153 -18.78 16.40 2.89
CA ASP A 153 -19.72 15.35 3.32
C ASP A 153 -20.00 14.37 2.18
N HIS A 154 -18.95 13.69 1.71
CA HIS A 154 -19.01 12.69 0.65
C HIS A 154 -18.08 11.52 0.93
N ASP A 155 -18.35 10.40 0.26
CA ASP A 155 -17.48 9.21 0.27
C ASP A 155 -16.89 9.00 -1.13
N ILE A 156 -15.57 8.96 -1.20
CA ILE A 156 -14.83 8.55 -2.39
C ILE A 156 -14.55 7.05 -2.27
N ASN A 157 -15.19 6.25 -3.13
CA ASN A 157 -15.08 4.80 -3.11
C ASN A 157 -13.83 4.29 -3.83
N ALA A 158 -13.47 4.95 -4.92
CA ALA A 158 -12.28 4.65 -5.73
C ALA A 158 -11.87 5.89 -6.51
N PHE A 159 -10.62 5.92 -6.97
CA PHE A 159 -10.15 6.91 -7.93
C PHE A 159 -9.08 6.33 -8.85
N SER A 160 -8.89 7.01 -9.97
CA SER A 160 -7.80 6.74 -10.93
C SER A 160 -7.18 8.04 -11.39
N MET A 161 -5.91 7.97 -11.76
CA MET A 161 -5.15 9.11 -12.26
C MET A 161 -4.69 8.87 -13.70
N ALA A 162 -4.74 9.94 -14.52
CA ALA A 162 -4.21 9.96 -15.87
C ALA A 162 -3.50 11.31 -16.10
N GLY A 163 -2.19 11.34 -15.86
CA GLY A 163 -1.41 12.58 -15.81
C GLY A 163 -1.84 13.43 -14.63
N ASP A 164 -2.26 14.66 -14.91
CA ASP A 164 -2.73 15.65 -13.94
C ASP A 164 -4.24 15.57 -13.64
N ARG A 165 -4.93 14.57 -14.19
CA ARG A 165 -6.37 14.39 -14.02
C ARG A 165 -6.67 13.26 -13.06
N ILE A 166 -7.58 13.54 -12.13
CA ILE A 166 -8.14 12.54 -11.22
C ILE A 166 -9.62 12.38 -11.56
N VAL A 167 -10.05 11.12 -11.70
CA VAL A 167 -11.46 10.75 -11.80
C VAL A 167 -11.77 9.87 -10.60
N ALA A 168 -12.78 10.25 -9.83
CA ALA A 168 -13.20 9.55 -8.63
C ALA A 168 -14.64 9.04 -8.74
N GLU A 169 -14.90 7.90 -8.14
CA GLU A 169 -16.24 7.40 -7.82
C GLU A 169 -16.65 7.99 -6.47
N MET A 170 -17.65 8.85 -6.46
CA MET A 170 -18.07 9.56 -5.27
C MET A 170 -19.58 9.42 -5.05
N CYS A 171 -19.99 9.28 -3.80
CA CYS A 171 -21.39 9.31 -3.39
C CYS A 171 -21.59 10.20 -2.15
N THR A 172 -22.84 10.53 -1.86
CA THR A 172 -23.28 11.16 -0.61
C THR A 172 -24.48 10.42 -0.05
N ILE A 173 -24.96 10.79 1.13
CA ILE A 173 -26.18 10.22 1.72
C ILE A 173 -27.43 10.39 0.83
N SER A 174 -27.43 11.39 -0.04
CA SER A 174 -28.57 11.72 -0.93
C SER A 174 -28.28 11.56 -2.43
N MET A 175 -27.06 11.14 -2.78
CA MET A 175 -26.62 10.98 -4.17
C MET A 175 -26.00 9.59 -4.35
N ALA A 176 -26.49 8.83 -5.33
CA ALA A 176 -25.88 7.56 -5.73
C ALA A 176 -24.45 7.80 -6.25
N THR A 177 -23.65 6.72 -6.32
CA THR A 177 -22.29 6.80 -6.85
C THR A 177 -22.28 7.31 -8.29
N GLU A 178 -21.53 8.37 -8.52
CA GLU A 178 -21.29 8.99 -9.82
C GLU A 178 -19.78 9.27 -10.01
N PHE A 179 -19.37 9.60 -11.24
CA PHE A 179 -17.99 9.95 -11.55
C PHE A 179 -17.78 11.45 -11.52
N PHE A 180 -16.72 11.86 -10.83
CA PHE A 180 -16.34 13.28 -10.69
C PHE A 180 -14.88 13.47 -11.12
N GLY A 181 -14.61 14.61 -11.75
CA GLY A 181 -13.25 15.10 -11.91
C GLY A 181 -12.83 15.83 -10.63
N ILE A 182 -11.71 15.43 -10.06
CA ILE A 182 -11.13 16.05 -8.87
C ILE A 182 -9.93 16.91 -9.29
N ASN A 183 -9.87 18.13 -8.80
CA ASN A 183 -8.71 18.98 -8.98
C ASN A 183 -7.60 18.55 -8.01
N PRO A 184 -6.40 18.16 -8.50
CA PRO A 184 -5.33 17.67 -7.63
C PRO A 184 -4.75 18.71 -6.69
N GLU A 185 -5.03 20.00 -6.89
CA GLU A 185 -4.47 21.07 -6.07
C GLU A 185 -5.38 21.44 -4.87
N ASP A 186 -6.68 21.35 -5.04
CA ASP A 186 -7.64 21.82 -4.01
C ASP A 186 -8.85 20.90 -3.79
N GLY A 187 -8.94 19.76 -4.49
CA GLY A 187 -9.99 18.75 -4.32
C GLY A 187 -11.25 18.94 -5.14
#